data_11a81b61b3b341fe90ac0733ccb68162
#
_entry.id   11a81b61b3b341fe90ac0733ccb68162
#
_cell.length_a   1.000
_cell.length_b   1.000
_cell.length_c   1.000
_cell.angle_alpha   90.00
_cell.angle_beta   90.00
_cell.angle_gamma   90.00
#
_symmetry.space_group_name_H-M   'P 1'
#
loop_
_entity.id
_entity.type
_entity.pdbx_description
1 polymer ?
#
loop_
_entity_poly.entity_id
_entity_poly.type
_entity_poly.pdbx_seq_one_letter_code
_entity_poly.pdbx_strand_id
1 'polypeptide(L)'
;MIGNLNIANSNRKDTNIKFTKDQEIAVHELIEFLAQPWDDKKYINALCGAGGTGKTFVIKYVINNCKWSGGVIGCAAPTHKACRVLSNSIGGKEVNTIQSLFGFRLDVNIENFDPENPAFNPVGKDKLDGLKVLIIDEASMLNAKLVKYISNKCKKLQIKVIMLGDSSQLPPVNEKTSQAFLIASNTYYLKEVVRQGDNNPISKLLKLLREDIDNKNGWRFLDYISKNRQDYNE
;
A
#
# COMPACT_ATOMS: atom_id res chain seq x y z
N MET A 1 9.84 -10.82 28.66
CA MET A 1 11.20 -11.15 28.18
C MET A 1 11.08 -11.34 26.68
N ILE A 2 11.46 -10.33 25.88
CA ILE A 2 11.41 -10.38 24.42
C ILE A 2 12.77 -10.91 24.00
N GLY A 3 12.79 -12.14 23.49
CA GLY A 3 14.00 -12.84 23.08
C GLY A 3 14.68 -12.14 21.90
N ASN A 4 16.00 -12.04 21.99
CA ASN A 4 16.88 -11.62 20.89
C ASN A 4 16.62 -12.47 19.64
N LEU A 5 15.98 -11.88 18.64
CA LEU A 5 15.80 -12.50 17.33
C LEU A 5 17.14 -12.52 16.59
N ASN A 6 17.79 -13.67 16.57
CA ASN A 6 18.85 -13.99 15.63
C ASN A 6 18.26 -14.06 14.23
N ILE A 7 18.31 -12.96 13.48
CA ILE A 7 18.04 -12.96 12.03
C ILE A 7 19.28 -13.62 11.39
N ALA A 8 19.12 -14.90 11.04
CA ALA A 8 20.16 -15.69 10.40
C ALA A 8 20.58 -15.09 9.05
N ASN A 9 21.86 -14.74 8.96
CA ASN A 9 22.72 -14.58 7.78
C ASN A 9 22.07 -14.54 6.39
N SER A 10 21.82 -13.34 5.87
CA SER A 10 21.91 -13.07 4.44
C SER A 10 22.45 -11.65 4.23
N ASN A 11 23.61 -11.55 3.61
CA ASN A 11 24.31 -10.37 3.07
C ASN A 11 23.99 -9.00 3.70
N ARG A 12 24.60 -8.72 4.84
CA ARG A 12 24.58 -7.42 5.53
C ARG A 12 25.22 -6.35 4.66
N LYS A 13 24.41 -5.41 4.17
CA LYS A 13 24.86 -4.10 3.69
C LYS A 13 24.12 -2.91 4.31
N ASP A 14 23.32 -3.06 5.37
CA ASP A 14 22.65 -1.93 6.02
C ASP A 14 22.62 -2.12 7.55
N THR A 15 23.74 -1.87 8.21
CA THR A 15 23.88 -2.02 9.68
C THR A 15 23.36 -0.82 10.49
N ASN A 16 22.71 0.17 9.88
CA ASN A 16 22.25 1.40 10.57
C ASN A 16 20.78 1.78 10.31
N ILE A 17 19.96 0.81 9.90
CA ILE A 17 18.52 1.06 9.72
C ILE A 17 17.84 1.11 11.08
N LYS A 18 17.23 2.26 11.42
CA LYS A 18 16.43 2.44 12.62
C LYS A 18 14.95 2.44 12.25
N PHE A 19 14.24 1.40 12.63
CA PHE A 19 12.78 1.32 12.47
C PHE A 19 12.06 1.96 13.65
N THR A 20 10.85 2.47 13.40
CA THR A 20 9.88 2.69 14.48
C THR A 20 9.32 1.35 14.94
N LYS A 21 8.68 1.30 16.10
CA LYS A 21 8.08 0.05 16.61
C LYS A 21 7.05 -0.54 15.63
N ASP A 22 6.20 0.31 15.05
CA ASP A 22 5.19 -0.13 14.10
C ASP A 22 5.82 -0.68 12.81
N GLN A 23 6.90 -0.05 12.34
CA GLN A 23 7.66 -0.51 11.17
C GLN A 23 8.35 -1.84 11.44
N GLU A 24 8.96 -2.03 12.61
CA GLU A 24 9.63 -3.27 13.01
C GLU A 24 8.65 -4.45 13.03
N ILE A 25 7.48 -4.26 13.66
CA ILE A 25 6.40 -5.26 13.67
C ILE A 25 5.95 -5.58 12.25
N ALA A 26 5.67 -4.55 11.44
CA ALA A 26 5.20 -4.75 10.07
C ALA A 26 6.23 -5.49 9.19
N VAL A 27 7.51 -5.17 9.32
CA VAL A 27 8.59 -5.87 8.61
C VAL A 27 8.62 -7.35 9.00
N HIS A 28 8.64 -7.63 10.30
CA HIS A 28 8.68 -9.00 10.81
C HIS A 28 7.50 -9.83 10.29
N GLU A 29 6.31 -9.34 10.51
CA GLU A 29 5.07 -10.03 10.14
C GLU A 29 4.90 -10.24 8.63
N LEU A 30 5.30 -9.24 7.81
CA LEU A 30 5.25 -9.37 6.36
C LEU A 30 6.29 -10.35 5.82
N ILE A 31 7.51 -10.39 6.38
CA ILE A 31 8.52 -11.38 6.01
C ILE A 31 8.04 -12.78 6.41
N GLU A 32 7.48 -12.94 7.59
CA GLU A 32 6.92 -14.21 8.05
C GLU A 32 5.75 -14.65 7.17
N PHE A 33 4.81 -13.76 6.87
CA PHE A 33 3.72 -14.02 5.92
C PHE A 33 4.25 -14.53 4.58
N LEU A 34 5.29 -13.91 4.02
CA LEU A 34 5.88 -14.35 2.77
C LEU A 34 6.62 -15.69 2.90
N ALA A 35 7.15 -16.02 4.08
CA ALA A 35 7.86 -17.27 4.34
C ALA A 35 6.91 -18.48 4.49
N GLN A 36 5.70 -18.26 4.99
CA GLN A 36 4.71 -19.34 5.17
C GLN A 36 4.35 -20.03 3.84
N PRO A 37 3.87 -21.27 3.86
CA PRO A 37 3.25 -21.91 2.70
C PRO A 37 2.05 -21.12 2.17
N TRP A 38 1.60 -21.44 0.96
CA TRP A 38 0.37 -20.92 0.42
C TRP A 38 -0.84 -21.37 1.27
N ASP A 39 -1.73 -20.39 1.57
CA ASP A 39 -3.00 -20.64 2.25
C ASP A 39 -4.10 -19.85 1.51
N ASP A 40 -5.13 -20.52 1.05
CA ASP A 40 -6.20 -19.96 0.25
C ASP A 40 -7.13 -19.02 1.04
N LYS A 41 -7.01 -18.98 2.36
CA LYS A 41 -7.74 -18.09 3.27
C LYS A 41 -6.88 -16.94 3.76
N LYS A 42 -5.54 -17.07 3.67
CA LYS A 42 -4.57 -16.10 4.24
C LYS A 42 -3.49 -15.71 3.23
N TYR A 43 -3.90 -15.24 2.05
CA TYR A 43 -2.95 -14.86 0.98
C TYR A 43 -2.89 -13.37 0.71
N ILE A 44 -3.69 -12.55 1.40
CA ILE A 44 -3.69 -11.09 1.29
C ILE A 44 -3.42 -10.47 2.65
N ASN A 45 -2.37 -9.67 2.74
CA ASN A 45 -2.11 -8.80 3.89
C ASN A 45 -2.07 -7.34 3.45
N ALA A 46 -2.26 -6.42 4.38
CA ALA A 46 -2.24 -4.99 4.10
C ALA A 46 -1.26 -4.24 5.02
N LEU A 47 -0.67 -3.18 4.49
CA LEU A 47 0.15 -2.23 5.23
C LEU A 47 -0.45 -0.84 5.04
N CYS A 48 -1.06 -0.33 6.09
CA CYS A 48 -1.73 0.96 6.11
C CYS A 48 -0.92 2.00 6.85
N GLY A 49 -1.05 3.24 6.43
CA GLY A 49 -0.45 4.37 7.14
C GLY A 49 -0.53 5.64 6.33
N ALA A 50 -0.36 6.75 7.01
CA ALA A 50 -0.31 8.07 6.41
C ALA A 50 0.80 8.24 5.39
N GLY A 51 0.70 9.29 4.59
CA GLY A 51 1.84 9.81 3.84
C GLY A 51 3.01 10.09 4.80
N GLY A 52 4.21 9.61 4.47
CA GLY A 52 5.41 9.86 5.28
C GLY A 52 5.63 8.90 6.46
N THR A 53 4.76 7.90 6.70
CA THR A 53 4.97 6.88 7.74
C THR A 53 5.97 5.79 7.35
N GLY A 54 6.47 5.80 6.11
CA GLY A 54 7.50 4.87 5.67
C GLY A 54 6.99 3.55 5.10
N LYS A 55 5.75 3.45 4.62
CA LYS A 55 5.22 2.24 3.94
C LYS A 55 6.17 1.69 2.89
N THR A 56 6.60 2.54 1.98
CA THR A 56 7.50 2.16 0.88
C THR A 56 8.88 1.73 1.37
N PHE A 57 9.36 2.34 2.46
CA PHE A 57 10.60 1.95 3.11
C PHE A 57 10.51 0.54 3.71
N VAL A 58 9.41 0.24 4.44
CA VAL A 58 9.11 -1.10 4.97
C VAL A 58 9.07 -2.12 3.84
N ILE A 59 8.35 -1.83 2.75
CA ILE A 59 8.23 -2.75 1.61
C ILE A 59 9.56 -2.97 0.90
N LYS A 60 10.37 -1.93 0.71
CA LYS A 60 11.72 -2.09 0.16
C LYS A 60 12.54 -3.07 1.01
N TYR A 61 12.48 -2.92 2.33
CA TYR A 61 13.19 -3.83 3.23
C TYR A 61 12.64 -5.26 3.15
N VAL A 62 11.32 -5.44 3.14
CA VAL A 62 10.68 -6.75 2.99
C VAL A 62 11.08 -7.43 1.67
N ILE A 63 11.05 -6.72 0.55
CA ILE A 63 11.47 -7.24 -0.76
C ILE A 63 12.92 -7.73 -0.74
N ASN A 64 13.80 -7.00 -0.07
CA ASN A 64 15.23 -7.31 -0.05
C ASN A 64 15.59 -8.43 0.94
N ASN A 65 14.73 -8.72 1.91
CA ASN A 65 15.02 -9.66 3.00
C ASN A 65 14.06 -10.86 3.05
N CYS A 66 13.04 -10.93 2.19
CA CYS A 66 12.19 -12.12 2.10
C CYS A 66 12.89 -13.24 1.30
N LYS A 67 12.37 -14.46 1.43
CA LYS A 67 12.91 -15.65 0.72
C LYS A 67 12.75 -15.59 -0.81
N TRP A 68 11.94 -14.69 -1.32
CA TRP A 68 11.68 -14.57 -2.75
C TRP A 68 12.65 -13.58 -3.39
N SER A 69 13.27 -13.97 -4.50
CA SER A 69 14.22 -13.14 -5.23
C SER A 69 13.74 -12.82 -6.65
N GLY A 70 14.18 -11.67 -7.16
CA GLY A 70 14.10 -11.34 -8.58
C GLY A 70 12.71 -11.30 -9.17
N GLY A 71 12.52 -11.95 -10.32
CA GLY A 71 11.32 -11.87 -11.14
C GLY A 71 10.05 -12.50 -10.61
N VAL A 72 10.06 -13.09 -9.40
CA VAL A 72 8.87 -13.68 -8.78
C VAL A 72 8.07 -12.70 -7.92
N ILE A 73 8.58 -11.47 -7.71
CA ILE A 73 7.88 -10.39 -7.01
C ILE A 73 7.46 -9.34 -8.04
N GLY A 74 6.16 -9.27 -8.29
CA GLY A 74 5.54 -8.20 -9.08
C GLY A 74 5.15 -7.01 -8.22
N CYS A 75 5.30 -5.80 -8.78
CA CYS A 75 4.85 -4.57 -8.14
C CYS A 75 3.89 -3.83 -9.07
N ALA A 76 2.80 -3.29 -8.53
CA ALA A 76 1.80 -2.56 -9.28
C ALA A 76 1.25 -1.35 -8.52
N ALA A 77 0.69 -0.40 -9.27
CA ALA A 77 -0.04 0.73 -8.72
C ALA A 77 -1.16 1.17 -9.68
N PRO A 78 -2.18 1.93 -9.22
CA PRO A 78 -3.30 2.35 -10.08
C PRO A 78 -2.90 3.32 -11.20
N THR A 79 -1.86 4.12 -11.02
CA THR A 79 -1.48 5.18 -11.95
C THR A 79 0.00 5.11 -12.32
N HIS A 80 0.36 5.60 -13.51
CA HIS A 80 1.76 5.70 -13.95
C HIS A 80 2.63 6.56 -13.02
N LYS A 81 2.04 7.60 -12.40
CA LYS A 81 2.75 8.44 -11.43
C LYS A 81 3.12 7.61 -10.19
N ALA A 82 2.16 6.86 -9.63
CA ALA A 82 2.40 5.98 -8.49
C ALA A 82 3.42 4.88 -8.83
N CYS A 83 3.33 4.29 -10.03
CA CYS A 83 4.33 3.31 -10.50
C CYS A 83 5.74 3.88 -10.48
N ARG A 84 5.96 5.09 -10.99
CA ARG A 84 7.27 5.76 -10.99
C ARG A 84 7.78 6.03 -9.57
N VAL A 85 6.90 6.52 -8.68
CA VAL A 85 7.26 6.79 -7.29
C VAL A 85 7.67 5.51 -6.57
N LEU A 86 6.88 4.46 -6.71
CA LEU A 86 7.20 3.16 -6.12
C LEU A 86 8.50 2.59 -6.69
N SER A 87 8.67 2.57 -8.01
CA SER A 87 9.88 2.07 -8.68
C SER A 87 11.15 2.75 -8.16
N ASN A 88 11.17 4.07 -8.12
CA ASN A 88 12.30 4.84 -7.59
C ASN A 88 12.60 4.48 -6.12
N SER A 89 11.56 4.26 -5.34
CA SER A 89 11.69 4.00 -3.91
C SER A 89 12.20 2.59 -3.61
N ILE A 90 11.88 1.60 -4.46
CA ILE A 90 12.31 0.20 -4.28
C ILE A 90 13.56 -0.17 -5.07
N GLY A 91 14.34 0.80 -5.51
CA GLY A 91 15.63 0.60 -6.17
C GLY A 91 15.55 0.39 -7.68
N GLY A 92 14.58 1.02 -8.36
CA GLY A 92 14.45 1.00 -9.83
C GLY A 92 13.82 -0.28 -10.38
N LYS A 93 13.19 -1.11 -9.55
CA LYS A 93 12.47 -2.30 -10.01
C LYS A 93 11.30 -1.91 -10.90
N GLU A 94 10.98 -2.77 -11.88
CA GLU A 94 9.82 -2.58 -12.73
C GLU A 94 8.53 -2.58 -11.91
N VAL A 95 7.72 -1.54 -12.11
CA VAL A 95 6.38 -1.41 -11.52
C VAL A 95 5.40 -1.18 -12.64
N ASN A 96 4.41 -2.03 -12.76
CA ASN A 96 3.39 -1.96 -13.79
C ASN A 96 2.14 -1.24 -13.25
N THR A 97 1.35 -0.63 -14.15
CA THR A 97 -0.01 -0.28 -13.76
C THR A 97 -0.83 -1.56 -13.57
N ILE A 98 -1.83 -1.51 -12.68
CA ILE A 98 -2.72 -2.66 -12.46
C ILE A 98 -3.35 -3.11 -13.77
N GLN A 99 -3.76 -2.16 -14.61
CA GLN A 99 -4.33 -2.44 -15.93
C GLN A 99 -3.34 -3.22 -16.82
N SER A 100 -2.09 -2.76 -16.89
CA SER A 100 -1.05 -3.43 -17.68
C SER A 100 -0.73 -4.82 -17.13
N LEU A 101 -0.63 -4.96 -15.79
CA LEU A 101 -0.27 -6.22 -15.15
C LEU A 101 -1.33 -7.31 -15.36
N PHE A 102 -2.62 -6.91 -15.27
CA PHE A 102 -3.75 -7.84 -15.42
C PHE A 102 -4.28 -7.95 -16.85
N GLY A 103 -3.67 -7.25 -17.81
CA GLY A 103 -4.10 -7.28 -19.23
C GLY A 103 -5.44 -6.59 -19.48
N PHE A 104 -5.83 -5.63 -18.65
CA PHE A 104 -7.07 -4.88 -18.86
C PHE A 104 -6.92 -3.83 -19.95
N ARG A 105 -7.94 -3.67 -20.74
CA ARG A 105 -8.17 -2.49 -21.59
C ARG A 105 -9.47 -1.83 -21.15
N LEU A 106 -9.48 -0.50 -21.21
CA LEU A 106 -10.72 0.26 -21.06
C LEU A 106 -11.64 -0.15 -22.22
N ASP A 107 -12.86 -0.54 -21.91
CA ASP A 107 -13.89 -0.71 -22.92
C ASP A 107 -14.35 0.68 -23.34
N VAL A 108 -13.87 1.13 -24.51
CA VAL A 108 -14.19 2.45 -25.08
C VAL A 108 -15.38 2.32 -26.03
N ASN A 109 -16.33 1.45 -25.75
CA ASN A 109 -17.57 1.45 -26.51
C ASN A 109 -18.36 2.71 -26.12
N ILE A 110 -18.26 3.75 -26.98
CA ILE A 110 -18.78 5.11 -26.73
C ILE A 110 -20.28 5.10 -26.43
N GLU A 111 -21.02 4.11 -26.93
CA GLU A 111 -22.47 3.99 -26.70
C GLU A 111 -22.82 3.50 -25.29
N ASN A 112 -21.90 2.81 -24.61
CA ASN A 112 -22.12 2.23 -23.29
C ASN A 112 -21.05 2.69 -22.26
N PHE A 113 -20.28 3.73 -22.59
CA PHE A 113 -19.24 4.23 -21.70
C PHE A 113 -19.85 5.00 -20.54
N ASP A 114 -19.78 4.40 -19.36
CA ASP A 114 -20.09 5.06 -18.10
C ASP A 114 -18.78 5.59 -17.49
N PRO A 115 -18.53 6.91 -17.52
CA PRO A 115 -17.31 7.49 -16.95
C PRO A 115 -17.22 7.34 -15.43
N GLU A 116 -18.36 7.15 -14.75
CA GLU A 116 -18.40 6.93 -13.30
C GLU A 116 -18.12 5.46 -12.92
N ASN A 117 -18.29 4.54 -13.88
CA ASN A 117 -18.13 3.11 -13.64
C ASN A 117 -17.49 2.41 -14.85
N PRO A 118 -16.26 2.75 -15.23
CA PRO A 118 -15.61 2.22 -16.42
C PRO A 118 -15.51 0.69 -16.37
N ALA A 119 -15.98 0.03 -17.42
CA ALA A 119 -15.85 -1.41 -17.58
C ALA A 119 -14.44 -1.74 -18.06
N PHE A 120 -13.74 -2.59 -17.32
CA PHE A 120 -12.43 -3.12 -17.71
C PHE A 120 -12.60 -4.55 -18.21
N ASN A 121 -12.33 -4.78 -19.48
CA ASN A 121 -12.35 -6.12 -20.06
C ASN A 121 -10.93 -6.69 -20.13
N PRO A 122 -10.70 -7.94 -19.69
CA PRO A 122 -9.42 -8.63 -19.86
C PRO A 122 -9.25 -9.02 -21.33
N VAL A 123 -8.63 -8.16 -22.13
CA VAL A 123 -8.45 -8.35 -23.57
C VAL A 123 -7.02 -8.77 -23.91
N GLY A 124 -6.08 -8.54 -22.99
CA GLY A 124 -4.67 -8.83 -23.17
C GLY A 124 -4.20 -10.03 -22.36
N LYS A 125 -3.00 -10.53 -22.69
CA LYS A 125 -2.30 -11.49 -21.85
C LYS A 125 -1.85 -10.76 -20.57
N ASP A 126 -2.20 -11.31 -19.41
CA ASP A 126 -1.67 -10.79 -18.14
C ASP A 126 -0.17 -11.11 -17.99
N LYS A 127 0.51 -10.36 -17.12
CA LYS A 127 1.92 -10.50 -16.80
C LYS A 127 2.12 -11.15 -15.42
N LEU A 128 1.20 -12.00 -15.01
CA LEU A 128 1.20 -12.63 -13.69
C LEU A 128 1.96 -13.96 -13.67
N ASP A 129 2.31 -14.47 -14.85
CA ASP A 129 2.98 -15.76 -14.98
C ASP A 129 4.33 -15.75 -14.23
N GLY A 130 4.56 -16.79 -13.45
CA GLY A 130 5.76 -16.93 -12.62
C GLY A 130 5.79 -16.11 -11.34
N LEU A 131 4.85 -15.18 -11.13
CA LEU A 131 4.80 -14.43 -9.87
C LEU A 131 4.38 -15.31 -8.69
N LYS A 132 5.00 -15.08 -7.54
CA LYS A 132 4.65 -15.66 -6.24
C LYS A 132 4.16 -14.62 -5.24
N VAL A 133 4.56 -13.38 -5.44
CA VAL A 133 4.20 -12.23 -4.60
C VAL A 133 3.78 -11.08 -5.50
N LEU A 134 2.71 -10.41 -5.14
CA LEU A 134 2.26 -9.17 -5.77
C LEU A 134 2.13 -8.08 -4.70
N ILE A 135 2.81 -6.97 -4.92
CA ILE A 135 2.74 -5.77 -4.09
C ILE A 135 1.96 -4.71 -4.85
N ILE A 136 0.89 -4.19 -4.24
CA ILE A 136 0.03 -3.18 -4.84
C ILE A 136 0.09 -1.92 -3.98
N ASP A 137 0.62 -0.83 -4.53
CA ASP A 137 0.63 0.48 -3.85
C ASP A 137 -0.64 1.28 -4.20
N GLU A 138 -0.97 2.24 -3.35
CA GLU A 138 -2.19 3.06 -3.44
C GLU A 138 -3.48 2.21 -3.57
N ALA A 139 -3.53 1.08 -2.86
CA ALA A 139 -4.65 0.14 -2.93
C ALA A 139 -5.99 0.73 -2.45
N SER A 140 -5.96 1.82 -1.68
CA SER A 140 -7.15 2.59 -1.27
C SER A 140 -7.95 3.13 -2.46
N MET A 141 -7.32 3.32 -3.61
CA MET A 141 -7.97 3.81 -4.84
C MET A 141 -8.71 2.73 -5.63
N LEU A 142 -8.57 1.46 -5.27
CA LEU A 142 -9.15 0.35 -5.99
C LEU A 142 -10.62 0.15 -5.62
N ASN A 143 -11.51 0.15 -6.61
CA ASN A 143 -12.92 -0.15 -6.37
C ASN A 143 -13.15 -1.64 -6.05
N ALA A 144 -14.28 -1.94 -5.44
CA ALA A 144 -14.64 -3.29 -4.98
C ALA A 144 -14.60 -4.34 -6.08
N LYS A 145 -15.03 -4.00 -7.31
CA LYS A 145 -15.01 -4.92 -8.45
C LYS A 145 -13.58 -5.32 -8.82
N LEU A 146 -12.69 -4.34 -8.88
CA LEU A 146 -11.27 -4.56 -9.21
C LEU A 146 -10.55 -5.34 -8.11
N VAL A 147 -10.80 -5.00 -6.84
CA VAL A 147 -10.27 -5.73 -5.68
C VAL A 147 -10.69 -7.19 -5.72
N LYS A 148 -11.97 -7.47 -5.97
CA LYS A 148 -12.50 -8.84 -6.09
C LYS A 148 -11.86 -9.60 -7.26
N TYR A 149 -11.68 -8.94 -8.41
CA TYR A 149 -11.02 -9.56 -9.56
C TYR A 149 -9.56 -9.92 -9.26
N ILE A 150 -8.79 -8.95 -8.72
CA ILE A 150 -7.39 -9.15 -8.31
C ILE A 150 -7.28 -10.32 -7.34
N SER A 151 -8.11 -10.32 -6.30
CA SER A 151 -8.16 -11.36 -5.28
C SER A 151 -8.38 -12.74 -5.90
N ASN A 152 -9.44 -12.90 -6.70
CA ASN A 152 -9.77 -14.18 -7.34
C ASN A 152 -8.66 -14.66 -8.30
N LYS A 153 -8.06 -13.75 -9.07
CA LYS A 153 -6.98 -14.09 -9.99
C LYS A 153 -5.73 -14.53 -9.24
N CYS A 154 -5.33 -13.79 -8.20
CA CYS A 154 -4.19 -14.13 -7.36
C CYS A 154 -4.42 -15.43 -6.59
N LYS A 155 -5.65 -15.68 -6.11
CA LYS A 155 -6.02 -16.95 -5.48
C LYS A 155 -5.81 -18.12 -6.44
N LYS A 156 -6.33 -18.02 -7.67
CA LYS A 156 -6.19 -19.06 -8.70
C LYS A 156 -4.73 -19.36 -9.06
N LEU A 157 -3.88 -18.33 -9.08
CA LEU A 157 -2.46 -18.45 -9.44
C LEU A 157 -1.55 -18.69 -8.23
N GLN A 158 -2.10 -18.81 -7.03
CA GLN A 158 -1.37 -18.96 -5.77
C GLN A 158 -0.33 -17.85 -5.54
N ILE A 159 -0.73 -16.60 -5.80
CA ILE A 159 0.09 -15.40 -5.60
C ILE A 159 -0.30 -14.76 -4.28
N LYS A 160 0.66 -14.56 -3.38
CA LYS A 160 0.47 -13.78 -2.14
C LYS A 160 0.44 -12.29 -2.47
N VAL A 161 -0.46 -11.55 -1.82
CA VAL A 161 -0.67 -10.12 -2.09
C VAL A 161 -0.37 -9.29 -0.86
N ILE A 162 0.36 -8.20 -1.03
CA ILE A 162 0.53 -7.15 -0.03
C ILE A 162 -0.06 -5.87 -0.60
N MET A 163 -1.12 -5.36 0.04
CA MET A 163 -1.77 -4.12 -0.34
C MET A 163 -1.27 -2.96 0.53
N LEU A 164 -0.78 -1.90 -0.11
CA LEU A 164 -0.29 -0.70 0.56
C LEU A 164 -1.25 0.45 0.33
N GLY A 165 -1.46 1.26 1.33
CA GLY A 165 -2.27 2.46 1.17
C GLY A 165 -2.52 3.20 2.48
N ASP A 166 -3.48 4.08 2.44
CA ASP A 166 -3.93 4.86 3.58
C ASP A 166 -5.44 4.68 3.74
N SER A 167 -5.85 4.00 4.81
CA SER A 167 -7.27 3.75 5.09
C SER A 167 -8.06 5.02 5.44
N SER A 168 -7.38 6.12 5.72
CA SER A 168 -8.00 7.44 6.00
C SER A 168 -8.13 8.31 4.75
N GLN A 169 -7.63 7.86 3.58
CA GLN A 169 -7.87 8.53 2.30
C GLN A 169 -9.32 8.32 1.83
N LEU A 170 -9.76 9.18 0.91
CA LEU A 170 -11.08 9.05 0.30
C LEU A 170 -11.20 7.66 -0.36
N PRO A 171 -12.30 6.94 -0.08
CA PRO A 171 -12.57 5.69 -0.77
C PRO A 171 -12.86 5.93 -2.26
N PRO A 172 -12.87 4.88 -3.07
CA PRO A 172 -13.28 4.98 -4.46
C PRO A 172 -14.68 5.59 -4.62
N VAL A 173 -14.94 6.20 -5.77
CA VAL A 173 -16.24 6.81 -6.09
C VAL A 173 -17.37 5.80 -5.86
N ASN A 174 -18.44 6.24 -5.21
CA ASN A 174 -19.61 5.45 -4.81
C ASN A 174 -19.34 4.34 -3.77
N GLU A 175 -18.20 4.36 -3.08
CA GLU A 175 -17.89 3.45 -1.98
C GLU A 175 -17.74 4.21 -0.65
N LYS A 176 -18.22 3.60 0.44
CA LYS A 176 -18.07 4.18 1.80
C LYS A 176 -16.71 3.90 2.41
N THR A 177 -16.10 2.78 2.02
CA THR A 177 -14.80 2.31 2.54
C THR A 177 -14.08 1.54 1.45
N SER A 178 -12.73 1.60 1.44
CA SER A 178 -11.94 0.80 0.51
C SER A 178 -12.02 -0.69 0.85
N GLN A 179 -12.44 -1.50 -0.11
CA GLN A 179 -12.50 -2.96 0.03
C GLN A 179 -11.11 -3.61 0.12
N ALA A 180 -10.06 -2.94 -0.35
CA ALA A 180 -8.71 -3.46 -0.36
C ALA A 180 -8.22 -3.89 1.03
N PHE A 181 -8.59 -3.13 2.07
CA PHE A 181 -8.18 -3.42 3.45
C PHE A 181 -9.14 -4.37 4.18
N LEU A 182 -10.39 -4.45 3.74
CA LEU A 182 -11.40 -5.34 4.34
C LEU A 182 -11.18 -6.81 3.99
N ILE A 183 -10.61 -7.09 2.81
CA ILE A 183 -10.33 -8.46 2.39
C ILE A 183 -8.98 -9.00 2.89
N ALA A 184 -8.15 -8.14 3.47
CA ALA A 184 -6.86 -8.54 4.00
C ALA A 184 -7.03 -9.42 5.25
N SER A 185 -6.26 -10.50 5.33
CA SER A 185 -6.25 -11.39 6.50
C SER A 185 -5.67 -10.69 7.73
N ASN A 186 -4.64 -9.87 7.50
CA ASN A 186 -4.05 -9.01 8.52
C ASN A 186 -3.75 -7.64 7.92
N THR A 187 -3.96 -6.59 8.73
CA THR A 187 -3.62 -5.20 8.37
C THR A 187 -2.69 -4.61 9.44
N TYR A 188 -1.52 -4.16 9.00
CA TYR A 188 -0.52 -3.52 9.86
C TYR A 188 -0.60 -2.00 9.67
N TYR A 189 -0.61 -1.25 10.76
CA TYR A 189 -0.78 0.20 10.75
C TYR A 189 0.48 0.90 11.18
N LEU A 190 1.05 1.74 10.29
CA LEU A 190 2.14 2.65 10.61
C LEU A 190 1.56 3.99 11.06
N LYS A 191 1.72 4.30 12.33
CA LYS A 191 1.13 5.51 12.96
C LYS A 191 2.11 6.68 13.01
N GLU A 192 3.40 6.40 13.16
CA GLU A 192 4.42 7.42 13.31
C GLU A 192 4.84 8.00 11.95
N VAL A 193 4.76 9.33 11.80
CA VAL A 193 5.22 10.04 10.60
C VAL A 193 6.71 10.33 10.73
N VAL A 194 7.53 9.74 9.87
CA VAL A 194 9.00 9.81 9.93
C VAL A 194 9.59 10.84 8.96
N ARG A 195 8.83 11.23 7.93
CA ARG A 195 9.34 11.99 6.78
C ARG A 195 9.43 13.50 6.97
N GLN A 196 8.72 14.04 7.94
CA GLN A 196 8.67 15.48 8.18
C GLN A 196 9.32 15.76 9.52
N GLY A 197 10.40 16.55 9.52
CA GLY A 197 10.99 17.02 10.77
C GLY A 197 9.94 17.70 11.66
N ASP A 198 10.07 17.58 12.95
CA ASP A 198 9.11 18.07 13.97
C ASP A 198 8.78 19.58 13.86
N ASN A 199 9.52 20.32 13.06
CA ASN A 199 9.39 21.78 12.92
C ASN A 199 8.53 22.23 11.70
N ASN A 200 7.88 21.31 10.96
CA ASN A 200 7.03 21.76 9.86
C ASN A 200 5.60 22.05 10.39
N PRO A 201 5.11 23.32 10.31
CA PRO A 201 3.77 23.69 10.77
C PRO A 201 2.64 22.84 10.13
N ILE A 202 2.83 22.46 8.87
CA ILE A 202 1.88 21.61 8.12
C ILE A 202 1.76 20.22 8.76
N SER A 203 2.83 19.68 9.35
CA SER A 203 2.80 18.35 10.00
C SER A 203 1.81 18.31 11.16
N LYS A 204 1.79 19.36 11.98
CA LYS A 204 0.86 19.49 13.10
C LYS A 204 -0.59 19.58 12.61
N LEU A 205 -0.80 20.37 11.56
CA LEU A 205 -2.10 20.53 10.93
C LEU A 205 -2.65 19.21 10.38
N LEU A 206 -1.82 18.47 9.63
CA LEU A 206 -2.18 17.18 9.07
C LEU A 206 -2.47 16.12 10.15
N LYS A 207 -1.74 16.18 11.29
CA LYS A 207 -2.00 15.30 12.42
C LYS A 207 -3.36 15.56 13.04
N LEU A 208 -3.71 16.83 13.29
CA LEU A 208 -5.02 17.21 13.81
C LEU A 208 -6.16 16.82 12.88
N LEU A 209 -6.00 17.07 11.58
CA LEU A 209 -7.01 16.68 10.58
C LEU A 209 -7.24 15.16 10.60
N ARG A 210 -6.18 14.38 10.72
CA ARG A 210 -6.30 12.92 10.78
C ARG A 210 -6.97 12.44 12.06
N GLU A 211 -6.60 13.01 13.21
CA GLU A 211 -7.26 12.71 14.49
C GLU A 211 -8.75 13.03 14.44
N ASP A 212 -9.14 14.12 13.76
CA ASP A 212 -10.53 14.47 13.56
C ASP A 212 -11.27 13.49 12.66
N ILE A 213 -10.64 13.00 11.58
CA ILE A 213 -11.19 11.97 10.70
C ILE A 213 -11.38 10.66 11.46
N ASP A 214 -10.35 10.19 12.19
CA ASP A 214 -10.36 8.93 12.93
C ASP A 214 -11.41 8.94 14.07
N ASN A 215 -11.55 10.07 14.75
CA ASN A 215 -12.52 10.24 15.85
C ASN A 215 -13.91 10.68 15.41
N LYS A 216 -14.14 10.93 14.11
CA LYS A 216 -15.36 11.51 13.56
C LYS A 216 -15.77 12.84 14.21
N ASN A 217 -14.81 13.58 14.70
CA ASN A 217 -14.94 14.88 15.36
C ASN A 217 -14.26 15.96 14.51
N GLY A 218 -15.01 16.62 13.64
CA GLY A 218 -14.47 17.44 12.56
C GLY A 218 -14.06 18.87 12.89
N TRP A 219 -13.78 19.25 14.16
CA TRP A 219 -13.67 20.68 14.49
C TRP A 219 -12.32 21.13 15.04
N ARG A 220 -11.47 20.24 15.58
CA ARG A 220 -10.18 20.63 16.15
C ARG A 220 -9.22 21.21 15.10
N PHE A 221 -9.22 20.62 13.92
CA PHE A 221 -8.43 21.08 12.78
C PHE A 221 -8.86 22.50 12.36
N LEU A 222 -10.17 22.76 12.19
CA LEU A 222 -10.68 24.07 11.83
C LEU A 222 -10.45 25.11 12.93
N ASP A 223 -10.63 24.73 14.18
CA ASP A 223 -10.38 25.59 15.36
C ASP A 223 -8.89 25.95 15.45
N TYR A 224 -7.98 25.00 15.17
CA TYR A 224 -6.55 25.24 15.13
C TYR A 224 -6.16 26.20 14.02
N ILE A 225 -6.69 26.04 12.79
CA ILE A 225 -6.44 26.97 11.67
C ILE A 225 -6.93 28.37 12.04
N SER A 226 -8.14 28.47 12.59
CA SER A 226 -8.73 29.74 12.98
C SER A 226 -7.86 30.52 13.97
N LYS A 227 -7.28 29.82 14.95
CA LYS A 227 -6.41 30.41 16.00
C LYS A 227 -5.00 30.73 15.54
N ASN A 228 -4.49 30.02 14.52
CA ASN A 228 -3.11 30.14 14.04
C ASN A 228 -3.03 30.59 12.58
N ARG A 229 -3.98 31.38 12.13
CA ARG A 229 -4.11 31.80 10.72
C ARG A 229 -2.88 32.58 10.20
N GLN A 230 -2.14 33.25 11.08
CA GLN A 230 -0.95 34.04 10.72
C GLN A 230 0.25 33.15 10.38
N ASP A 231 0.33 31.94 10.92
CA ASP A 231 1.45 31.00 10.71
C ASP A 231 1.43 30.33 9.32
N TYR A 232 0.36 30.57 8.53
CA TYR A 232 0.13 29.91 7.24
C TYR A 232 -0.05 30.89 6.07
N ASN A 233 0.24 32.17 6.28
CA ASN A 233 0.08 33.24 5.28
C ASN A 233 1.37 33.61 4.52
N GLU A 234 2.41 32.76 4.59
CA GLU A 234 3.65 32.92 3.80
C GLU A 234 3.70 31.98 2.60
#